data_370a692184f6ff9e2a15d5010b17e8b3
#
_entry.id   370a692184f6ff9e2a15d5010b17e8b3
#
_cell.length_a   1.000
_cell.length_b   1.000
_cell.length_c   1.000
_cell.angle_alpha   90.00
_cell.angle_beta   90.00
_cell.angle_gamma   90.00
#
_symmetry.space_group_name_H-M   'P 1'
#
loop_
_entity.id
_entity.type
_entity.pdbx_description
1 polymer ?
#
loop_
_entity_poly.entity_id
_entity_poly.type
_entity_poly.pdbx_seq_one_letter_code
_entity_poly.pdbx_strand_id
1 'polypeptide(L)'
;MERLGGSTGAWIRGTEAWQRKGVSISRMRGLPCSLYLGEAFDDNAGVIVPKAESDLAALWAYVESGEFEKSVRALNQKLSVDNTYLKSVSFDLDYWQKVADERYPDGLPEPHSDDPTQWLFRGDIPSSTNPLHVAMARLLGYRWPDQQDDGLDSLLDLDGIVTTTPLVNQESVVNRLRTLLKAAYESSAPERPKGAPQVEQPRVWDESTLPTLLAQAGFPGMSLEEWIKTKFFESHCKLFHHRPFIWHIWDGRKDGFHAFVNYHKLDNKNLERLTHVYLGEWIERQKSAVEHQEPTAEARLASAQELQRKLELIRTGEAPYDIFVRWKTKAEQPIGWEPDLNDGVRMNIRPFVEAGILKAKVNVNWNKDRGKDPKPNVSGTVERHNDLHFTIEEKRIAKMRGQQ
;
A
#
# COMPACT_ATOMS: atom_id res chain seq x y z
N MET A 1 11.26 -18.27 7.15
CA MET A 1 11.01 -19.70 6.92
C MET A 1 11.24 -20.56 8.15
N GLU A 2 12.30 -20.37 8.91
CA GLU A 2 12.57 -21.07 10.17
C GLU A 2 11.41 -20.96 11.20
N ARG A 3 10.69 -19.83 11.23
CA ARG A 3 9.54 -19.63 12.13
C ARG A 3 8.30 -20.47 11.81
N LEU A 4 8.22 -21.08 10.64
CA LEU A 4 7.06 -21.85 10.18
C LEU A 4 7.18 -23.36 10.43
N GLY A 5 8.20 -23.79 11.18
CA GLY A 5 8.35 -25.20 11.59
C GLY A 5 8.43 -26.21 10.44
N GLY A 6 8.82 -25.79 9.25
CA GLY A 6 9.00 -26.66 8.09
C GLY A 6 7.71 -27.10 7.38
N SER A 7 6.53 -26.73 7.87
CA SER A 7 5.24 -27.01 7.22
C SER A 7 4.66 -25.75 6.62
N THR A 8 5.24 -25.29 5.51
CA THR A 8 4.53 -24.37 4.65
C THR A 8 3.66 -25.21 3.71
N GLY A 9 2.35 -25.01 3.68
CA GLY A 9 1.50 -25.59 2.63
C GLY A 9 1.83 -25.04 1.23
N ALA A 10 2.97 -24.39 1.08
CA ALA A 10 3.49 -23.81 -0.15
C ALA A 10 4.71 -24.63 -0.62
N TRP A 11 4.65 -25.09 -1.85
CA TRP A 11 5.79 -25.72 -2.52
C TRP A 11 6.70 -24.63 -3.08
N ILE A 12 7.94 -24.58 -2.61
CA ILE A 12 8.96 -23.67 -3.14
C ILE A 12 9.50 -24.29 -4.43
N ARG A 13 9.31 -23.58 -5.56
CA ARG A 13 9.77 -23.97 -6.90
C ARG A 13 10.43 -22.78 -7.58
N GLY A 14 11.23 -23.04 -8.62
CA GLY A 14 11.83 -21.99 -9.42
C GLY A 14 13.02 -21.29 -8.76
N THR A 15 13.61 -21.87 -7.73
CA THR A 15 14.78 -21.33 -7.02
C THR A 15 16.00 -21.20 -7.92
N GLU A 16 16.04 -21.94 -9.02
CA GLU A 16 17.11 -21.88 -10.02
C GLU A 16 17.16 -20.54 -10.78
N ALA A 17 16.04 -19.82 -10.79
CA ALA A 17 15.97 -18.48 -11.39
C ALA A 17 16.34 -17.37 -10.41
N TRP A 18 16.32 -17.63 -9.10
CA TRP A 18 16.58 -16.60 -8.10
C TRP A 18 18.01 -16.06 -8.21
N GLN A 19 18.16 -14.74 -8.02
CA GLN A 19 19.42 -14.01 -8.14
C GLN A 19 20.04 -14.04 -9.55
N ARG A 20 19.24 -14.39 -10.56
CA ARG A 20 19.64 -14.37 -11.97
C ARG A 20 18.74 -13.41 -12.75
N LYS A 21 19.31 -12.73 -13.76
CA LYS A 21 18.54 -11.88 -14.68
C LYS A 21 17.84 -12.72 -15.74
N GLY A 22 16.64 -12.28 -16.11
CA GLY A 22 15.82 -12.99 -17.09
C GLY A 22 14.59 -12.19 -17.52
N VAL A 23 13.58 -12.88 -18.00
CA VAL A 23 12.27 -12.32 -18.33
C VAL A 23 11.20 -13.05 -17.54
N SER A 24 10.40 -12.30 -16.80
CA SER A 24 9.20 -12.79 -16.13
C SER A 24 7.99 -12.63 -17.03
N ILE A 25 7.16 -13.66 -17.13
CA ILE A 25 6.01 -13.74 -18.01
C ILE A 25 4.81 -14.16 -17.18
N SER A 26 3.75 -13.34 -17.15
CA SER A 26 2.48 -13.77 -16.57
C SER A 26 1.90 -14.91 -17.41
N ARG A 27 1.52 -16.00 -16.75
CA ARG A 27 0.94 -17.17 -17.40
C ARG A 27 -0.52 -16.97 -17.86
N MET A 28 -1.07 -15.78 -17.66
CA MET A 28 -2.48 -15.47 -17.86
C MET A 28 -2.69 -14.48 -19.01
N ARG A 29 -3.85 -14.58 -19.67
CA ARG A 29 -4.34 -13.63 -20.69
C ARG A 29 -3.33 -13.39 -21.82
N GLY A 30 -2.93 -12.13 -22.04
CA GLY A 30 -2.01 -11.68 -23.08
C GLY A 30 -0.53 -11.90 -22.71
N LEU A 31 -0.21 -12.77 -21.76
CA LEU A 31 1.15 -13.10 -21.32
C LEU A 31 2.04 -11.86 -21.12
N PRO A 32 1.57 -10.85 -20.34
CA PRO A 32 2.39 -9.67 -20.11
C PRO A 32 3.73 -10.05 -19.49
N CYS A 33 4.79 -9.37 -19.90
CA CYS A 33 6.16 -9.66 -19.52
C CYS A 33 6.84 -8.46 -18.88
N SER A 34 7.88 -8.73 -18.11
CA SER A 34 8.79 -7.73 -17.53
C SER A 34 10.20 -8.29 -17.46
N LEU A 35 11.19 -7.40 -17.42
CA LEU A 35 12.54 -7.82 -17.04
C LEU A 35 12.51 -8.35 -15.59
N TYR A 36 13.22 -9.45 -15.38
CA TYR A 36 13.32 -10.13 -14.10
C TYR A 36 14.71 -9.94 -13.52
N LEU A 37 14.79 -9.49 -12.27
CA LEU A 37 16.04 -9.12 -11.61
C LEU A 37 16.50 -10.14 -10.56
N GLY A 38 15.77 -11.23 -10.36
CA GLY A 38 16.19 -12.32 -9.49
C GLY A 38 15.34 -12.54 -8.23
N GLU A 39 14.20 -11.87 -8.09
CA GLU A 39 13.30 -11.96 -6.95
C GLU A 39 12.52 -13.29 -6.93
N ALA A 40 11.97 -13.60 -5.76
CA ALA A 40 11.02 -14.70 -5.65
C ALA A 40 9.71 -14.36 -6.39
N PHE A 41 9.12 -15.34 -7.06
CA PHE A 41 7.86 -15.19 -7.82
C PHE A 41 6.88 -16.31 -7.48
N ASP A 42 5.61 -16.09 -7.76
CA ASP A 42 4.55 -17.06 -7.51
C ASP A 42 4.25 -17.94 -8.75
N ASP A 43 3.35 -18.91 -8.61
CA ASP A 43 2.96 -19.84 -9.69
C ASP A 43 2.18 -19.19 -10.84
N ASN A 44 1.80 -17.91 -10.74
CA ASN A 44 1.17 -17.17 -11.83
C ASN A 44 2.18 -16.62 -12.83
N ALA A 45 3.46 -16.63 -12.51
CA ALA A 45 4.55 -16.22 -13.36
C ALA A 45 5.41 -17.41 -13.81
N GLY A 46 5.85 -17.37 -15.07
CA GLY A 46 6.94 -18.18 -15.58
C GLY A 46 8.17 -17.29 -15.76
N VAL A 47 9.34 -17.75 -15.35
CA VAL A 47 10.58 -17.00 -15.56
C VAL A 47 11.46 -17.75 -16.53
N ILE A 48 11.94 -17.05 -17.58
CA ILE A 48 12.92 -17.55 -18.53
C ILE A 48 14.25 -16.86 -18.24
N VAL A 49 15.24 -17.65 -17.86
CA VAL A 49 16.61 -17.18 -17.63
C VAL A 49 17.47 -17.66 -18.79
N PRO A 50 18.14 -16.77 -19.55
CA PRO A 50 19.03 -17.18 -20.62
C PRO A 50 20.24 -17.96 -20.08
N LYS A 51 20.83 -18.81 -20.90
CA LYS A 51 22.04 -19.56 -20.54
C LYS A 51 23.24 -18.65 -20.36
N ALA A 52 23.41 -17.70 -21.28
CA ALA A 52 24.39 -16.63 -21.18
C ALA A 52 23.68 -15.29 -20.90
N GLU A 53 24.20 -14.49 -19.98
CA GLU A 53 23.61 -13.18 -19.65
C GLU A 53 23.61 -12.23 -20.87
N SER A 54 24.55 -12.38 -21.79
CA SER A 54 24.62 -11.66 -23.07
C SER A 54 23.37 -11.85 -23.94
N ASP A 55 22.66 -12.97 -23.78
CA ASP A 55 21.48 -13.29 -24.60
C ASP A 55 20.20 -12.65 -24.04
N LEU A 56 20.29 -11.97 -22.88
CA LEU A 56 19.12 -11.38 -22.23
C LEU A 56 18.45 -10.31 -23.10
N ALA A 57 19.24 -9.49 -23.78
CA ALA A 57 18.71 -8.45 -24.65
C ALA A 57 17.93 -9.03 -25.84
N ALA A 58 18.44 -10.10 -26.46
CA ALA A 58 17.76 -10.82 -27.52
C ALA A 58 16.44 -11.47 -27.03
N LEU A 59 16.49 -12.12 -25.89
CA LEU A 59 15.30 -12.71 -25.26
C LEU A 59 14.25 -11.64 -24.95
N TRP A 60 14.67 -10.51 -24.39
CA TRP A 60 13.78 -9.40 -24.08
C TRP A 60 13.14 -8.81 -25.36
N ALA A 61 13.94 -8.55 -26.41
CA ALA A 61 13.44 -8.05 -27.68
C ALA A 61 12.38 -8.98 -28.30
N TYR A 62 12.59 -10.30 -28.20
CA TYR A 62 11.63 -11.31 -28.66
C TYR A 62 10.32 -11.25 -27.89
N VAL A 63 10.39 -11.23 -26.56
CA VAL A 63 9.19 -11.27 -25.71
C VAL A 63 8.41 -9.95 -25.82
N GLU A 64 9.09 -8.81 -25.78
CA GLU A 64 8.49 -7.48 -25.87
C GLU A 64 7.83 -7.21 -27.24
N SER A 65 8.35 -7.82 -28.33
CA SER A 65 7.80 -7.64 -29.69
C SER A 65 6.37 -8.17 -29.86
N GLY A 66 5.89 -9.02 -28.94
CA GLY A 66 4.64 -9.76 -29.06
C GLY A 66 4.71 -11.03 -29.90
N GLU A 67 5.84 -11.30 -30.59
CA GLU A 67 6.02 -12.54 -31.39
C GLU A 67 6.05 -13.78 -30.46
N PHE A 68 6.61 -13.64 -29.28
CA PHE A 68 6.57 -14.68 -28.26
C PHE A 68 5.13 -15.05 -27.89
N GLU A 69 4.28 -14.07 -27.58
CA GLU A 69 2.87 -14.30 -27.24
C GLU A 69 2.15 -15.01 -28.39
N LYS A 70 2.30 -14.53 -29.61
CA LYS A 70 1.69 -15.15 -30.80
C LYS A 70 2.13 -16.61 -30.96
N SER A 71 3.43 -16.89 -30.80
CA SER A 71 3.98 -18.25 -30.91
C SER A 71 3.42 -19.18 -29.81
N VAL A 72 3.35 -18.73 -28.57
CA VAL A 72 2.76 -19.48 -27.46
C VAL A 72 1.26 -19.72 -27.71
N ARG A 73 0.53 -18.70 -28.15
CA ARG A 73 -0.90 -18.79 -28.42
C ARG A 73 -1.25 -19.68 -29.61
N ALA A 74 -0.34 -19.82 -30.56
CA ALA A 74 -0.49 -20.81 -31.63
C ALA A 74 -0.43 -22.27 -31.11
N LEU A 75 0.32 -22.50 -30.02
CA LEU A 75 0.41 -23.81 -29.37
C LEU A 75 -0.69 -24.04 -28.34
N ASN A 76 -1.11 -22.99 -27.61
CA ASN A 76 -2.08 -23.10 -26.54
C ASN A 76 -2.94 -21.83 -26.41
N GLN A 77 -4.23 -21.96 -26.68
CA GLN A 77 -5.22 -20.88 -26.61
C GLN A 77 -5.94 -20.78 -25.26
N LYS A 78 -5.59 -21.62 -24.28
CA LYS A 78 -6.20 -21.55 -22.93
C LYS A 78 -5.83 -20.23 -22.25
N LEU A 79 -6.74 -19.76 -21.38
CA LEU A 79 -6.55 -18.51 -20.61
C LEU A 79 -5.26 -18.54 -19.77
N SER A 80 -4.97 -19.69 -19.15
CA SER A 80 -3.74 -19.96 -18.40
C SER A 80 -2.85 -20.91 -19.20
N VAL A 81 -1.56 -20.59 -19.29
CA VAL A 81 -0.56 -21.36 -20.03
C VAL A 81 0.46 -21.98 -19.08
N ASP A 82 0.77 -23.25 -19.28
CA ASP A 82 1.80 -23.94 -18.52
C ASP A 82 3.21 -23.59 -19.01
N ASN A 83 4.20 -23.65 -18.12
CA ASN A 83 5.61 -23.39 -18.42
C ASN A 83 6.15 -24.26 -19.58
N THR A 84 5.56 -25.45 -19.81
CA THR A 84 5.92 -26.29 -20.94
C THR A 84 5.72 -25.58 -22.27
N TYR A 85 4.61 -24.84 -22.45
CA TYR A 85 4.35 -24.10 -23.68
C TYR A 85 5.24 -22.87 -23.80
N LEU A 86 5.56 -22.19 -22.69
CA LEU A 86 6.45 -21.02 -22.70
C LEU A 86 7.85 -21.38 -23.24
N LYS A 87 8.34 -22.59 -22.95
CA LYS A 87 9.66 -23.06 -23.41
C LYS A 87 9.64 -23.84 -24.73
N SER A 88 8.45 -24.08 -25.32
CA SER A 88 8.31 -24.91 -26.54
C SER A 88 8.21 -24.08 -27.80
N VAL A 89 8.33 -22.75 -27.73
CA VAL A 89 8.35 -21.86 -28.88
C VAL A 89 9.74 -21.81 -29.49
N SER A 90 9.82 -21.64 -30.81
CA SER A 90 11.10 -21.44 -31.52
C SER A 90 11.65 -20.05 -31.20
N PHE A 91 12.96 -19.97 -31.03
CA PHE A 91 13.68 -18.75 -30.76
C PHE A 91 14.94 -18.70 -31.65
N ASP A 92 14.99 -17.72 -32.54
CA ASP A 92 16.14 -17.45 -33.41
C ASP A 92 17.05 -16.44 -32.72
N LEU A 93 18.10 -16.94 -32.06
CA LEU A 93 19.01 -16.09 -31.28
C LEU A 93 19.71 -15.07 -32.15
N ASP A 94 20.21 -15.48 -33.31
CA ASP A 94 21.01 -14.61 -34.22
C ASP A 94 20.17 -13.46 -34.77
N TYR A 95 18.91 -13.74 -35.08
CA TYR A 95 17.96 -12.71 -35.52
C TYR A 95 17.66 -11.73 -34.41
N TRP A 96 17.28 -12.24 -33.22
CA TRP A 96 16.88 -11.40 -32.12
C TRP A 96 18.04 -10.66 -31.46
N GLN A 97 19.27 -11.16 -31.58
CA GLN A 97 20.47 -10.43 -31.18
C GLN A 97 20.64 -9.16 -32.05
N LYS A 98 20.48 -9.25 -33.36
CA LYS A 98 20.51 -8.07 -34.23
C LYS A 98 19.43 -7.06 -33.92
N VAL A 99 18.22 -7.54 -33.68
CA VAL A 99 17.10 -6.66 -33.24
C VAL A 99 17.40 -5.99 -31.92
N ALA A 100 18.01 -6.70 -31.00
CA ALA A 100 18.38 -6.15 -29.70
C ALA A 100 19.49 -5.10 -29.80
N ASP A 101 20.52 -5.34 -30.60
CA ASP A 101 21.62 -4.40 -30.85
C ASP A 101 21.11 -3.08 -31.46
N GLU A 102 20.12 -3.16 -32.36
CA GLU A 102 19.47 -1.98 -32.95
C GLU A 102 18.57 -1.23 -31.94
N ARG A 103 17.81 -1.96 -31.11
CA ARG A 103 16.82 -1.37 -30.16
C ARG A 103 17.45 -0.85 -28.86
N TYR A 104 18.49 -1.52 -28.41
CA TYR A 104 19.11 -1.26 -27.10
C TYR A 104 20.63 -1.04 -27.23
N PRO A 105 21.08 -0.08 -28.05
CA PRO A 105 22.51 0.16 -28.27
C PRO A 105 23.26 0.54 -26.96
N ASP A 106 22.56 1.11 -25.99
CA ASP A 106 23.09 1.48 -24.68
C ASP A 106 22.78 0.44 -23.57
N GLY A 107 22.34 -0.76 -23.93
CA GLY A 107 21.90 -1.81 -23.02
C GLY A 107 20.39 -1.75 -22.72
N LEU A 108 19.91 -2.77 -22.01
CA LEU A 108 18.50 -2.85 -21.62
C LEU A 108 18.14 -1.75 -20.65
N PRO A 109 16.92 -1.15 -20.74
CA PRO A 109 16.45 -0.18 -19.77
C PRO A 109 16.30 -0.85 -18.39
N GLU A 110 16.58 -0.10 -17.34
CA GLU A 110 16.23 -0.56 -16.00
C GLU A 110 14.71 -0.68 -15.84
N PRO A 111 14.22 -1.76 -15.24
CA PRO A 111 12.82 -1.88 -14.92
C PRO A 111 12.38 -0.73 -13.99
N HIS A 112 11.32 -0.06 -14.35
CA HIS A 112 10.72 1.01 -13.54
C HIS A 112 9.21 1.03 -13.74
N SER A 113 8.51 1.70 -12.85
CA SER A 113 7.08 1.95 -12.96
C SER A 113 6.76 3.37 -12.47
N ASP A 114 5.84 4.04 -13.16
CA ASP A 114 5.26 5.31 -12.73
C ASP A 114 3.99 5.09 -11.87
N ASP A 115 3.58 3.83 -11.70
CA ASP A 115 2.43 3.44 -10.89
C ASP A 115 2.87 3.19 -9.44
N PRO A 116 2.37 3.98 -8.46
CA PRO A 116 2.74 3.87 -7.04
C PRO A 116 2.29 2.55 -6.39
N THR A 117 1.48 1.74 -7.05
CA THR A 117 1.08 0.41 -6.56
C THR A 117 2.08 -0.68 -6.93
N GLN A 118 3.04 -0.38 -7.81
CA GLN A 118 4.05 -1.34 -8.25
C GLN A 118 5.31 -1.24 -7.38
N TRP A 119 5.92 -2.37 -7.09
CA TRP A 119 7.14 -2.44 -6.29
C TRP A 119 8.36 -1.78 -6.99
N LEU A 120 8.33 -1.65 -8.32
CA LEU A 120 9.32 -0.94 -9.13
C LEU A 120 9.18 0.59 -9.10
N PHE A 121 8.17 1.13 -8.40
CA PHE A 121 7.98 2.56 -8.27
C PHE A 121 9.01 3.16 -7.32
N ARG A 122 9.66 4.25 -7.75
CA ARG A 122 10.79 4.86 -7.05
C ARG A 122 10.41 6.03 -6.12
N GLY A 123 9.13 6.25 -5.87
CA GLY A 123 8.65 7.29 -4.96
C GLY A 123 8.71 8.72 -5.49
N ASP A 124 9.03 8.92 -6.78
CA ASP A 124 9.09 10.23 -7.39
C ASP A 124 7.68 10.83 -7.61
N ILE A 125 7.44 12.02 -7.07
CA ILE A 125 6.13 12.66 -7.11
C ILE A 125 5.78 13.12 -8.54
N PRO A 126 6.62 13.90 -9.24
CA PRO A 126 6.27 14.44 -10.55
C PRO A 126 6.11 13.40 -11.65
N SER A 127 6.80 12.28 -11.60
CA SER A 127 6.71 11.25 -12.62
C SER A 127 5.62 10.21 -12.38
N SER A 128 4.99 10.25 -11.21
CA SER A 128 3.94 9.28 -10.85
C SER A 128 2.67 9.46 -11.68
N THR A 129 1.98 8.35 -11.97
CA THR A 129 0.60 8.37 -12.48
C THR A 129 -0.42 8.91 -11.47
N ASN A 130 -0.04 9.04 -10.19
CA ASN A 130 -0.89 9.53 -9.10
C ASN A 130 -0.13 10.50 -8.18
N PRO A 131 0.34 11.67 -8.66
CA PRO A 131 1.23 12.56 -7.91
C PRO A 131 0.67 13.01 -6.56
N LEU A 132 -0.63 13.33 -6.48
CA LEU A 132 -1.28 13.75 -5.24
C LEU A 132 -1.26 12.65 -4.17
N HIS A 133 -1.46 11.38 -4.56
CA HIS A 133 -1.41 10.24 -3.63
C HIS A 133 0.03 9.97 -3.17
N VAL A 134 1.00 10.06 -4.08
CA VAL A 134 2.42 9.90 -3.74
C VAL A 134 2.86 11.01 -2.80
N ALA A 135 2.51 12.26 -3.09
CA ALA A 135 2.84 13.38 -2.22
C ALA A 135 2.23 13.21 -0.81
N MET A 136 0.97 12.77 -0.73
CA MET A 136 0.34 12.51 0.57
C MET A 136 1.02 11.36 1.33
N ALA A 137 1.41 10.29 0.63
CA ALA A 137 2.15 9.18 1.23
C ALA A 137 3.54 9.63 1.72
N ARG A 138 4.26 10.40 0.89
CA ARG A 138 5.57 10.98 1.25
C ARG A 138 5.45 11.92 2.45
N LEU A 139 4.48 12.83 2.44
CA LEU A 139 4.22 13.74 3.57
C LEU A 139 4.07 12.99 4.89
N LEU A 140 3.41 11.85 4.88
CA LEU A 140 3.24 10.97 6.05
C LEU A 140 4.46 10.06 6.32
N GLY A 141 5.58 10.30 5.63
CA GLY A 141 6.83 9.59 5.83
C GLY A 141 6.82 8.15 5.32
N TYR A 142 5.96 7.81 4.35
CA TYR A 142 6.04 6.54 3.63
C TYR A 142 7.19 6.61 2.62
N ARG A 143 7.96 5.53 2.50
CA ARG A 143 9.05 5.38 1.52
C ARG A 143 8.85 4.10 0.72
N TRP A 144 9.01 4.21 -0.60
CA TRP A 144 9.08 3.03 -1.47
C TRP A 144 10.46 2.38 -1.36
N PRO A 145 10.59 1.07 -1.65
CA PRO A 145 11.85 0.34 -1.47
C PRO A 145 13.04 1.00 -2.17
N ASP A 146 12.87 1.42 -3.43
CA ASP A 146 13.94 2.00 -4.25
C ASP A 146 13.85 3.53 -4.37
N GLN A 147 13.15 4.18 -3.44
CA GLN A 147 13.00 5.63 -3.43
C GLN A 147 14.36 6.32 -3.28
N GLN A 148 14.64 7.21 -4.22
CA GLN A 148 15.85 8.02 -4.21
C GLN A 148 15.74 9.18 -3.18
N ASP A 149 16.90 9.64 -2.71
CA ASP A 149 16.97 10.87 -1.91
C ASP A 149 16.80 12.06 -2.85
N ASP A 150 15.76 12.86 -2.63
CA ASP A 150 15.39 14.02 -3.43
C ASP A 150 15.34 15.32 -2.61
N GLY A 151 15.91 15.29 -1.39
CA GLY A 151 15.98 16.45 -0.49
C GLY A 151 14.63 16.86 0.15
N LEU A 152 13.57 16.08 -0.03
CA LEU A 152 12.25 16.40 0.53
C LEU A 152 12.05 15.94 1.97
N ASP A 153 12.98 15.16 2.54
CA ASP A 153 12.83 14.52 3.84
C ASP A 153 12.54 15.50 4.99
N SER A 154 13.04 16.73 4.90
CA SER A 154 12.79 17.78 5.92
C SER A 154 11.33 18.26 5.96
N LEU A 155 10.54 18.02 4.92
CA LEU A 155 9.13 18.39 4.80
C LEU A 155 8.18 17.29 5.29
N LEU A 156 8.70 16.08 5.53
CA LEU A 156 7.90 14.92 5.89
C LEU A 156 7.50 14.95 7.37
N ASP A 157 6.42 14.25 7.70
CA ASP A 157 6.00 14.08 9.07
C ASP A 157 6.75 12.92 9.74
N LEU A 158 7.37 13.20 10.90
CA LEU A 158 8.17 12.21 11.63
C LEU A 158 7.29 11.14 12.29
N ASP A 159 6.11 11.52 12.76
CA ASP A 159 5.17 10.61 13.43
C ASP A 159 4.28 9.88 12.43
N GLY A 160 4.20 10.38 11.19
CA GLY A 160 3.27 9.89 10.19
C GLY A 160 1.82 10.24 10.49
N ILE A 161 1.59 11.37 11.17
CA ILE A 161 0.26 11.85 11.56
C ILE A 161 0.11 13.32 11.16
N VAL A 162 -0.88 13.62 10.33
CA VAL A 162 -1.20 15.01 9.94
C VAL A 162 -2.70 15.27 10.07
N THR A 163 -3.07 16.51 10.40
CA THR A 163 -4.47 16.89 10.63
C THR A 163 -4.94 17.94 9.63
N THR A 164 -6.25 18.00 9.39
CA THR A 164 -6.84 19.03 8.52
C THR A 164 -6.86 20.38 9.19
N THR A 165 -7.00 20.44 10.51
CA THR A 165 -6.94 21.66 11.29
C THR A 165 -5.51 21.85 11.79
N PRO A 166 -4.94 23.07 11.70
CA PRO A 166 -3.64 23.36 12.27
C PRO A 166 -3.68 23.12 13.78
N LEU A 167 -2.66 22.47 14.31
CA LEU A 167 -2.43 22.31 15.74
C LEU A 167 -1.24 23.15 16.18
N VAL A 168 -0.99 23.25 17.49
CA VAL A 168 0.17 23.97 18.00
C VAL A 168 1.44 23.34 17.41
N ASN A 169 2.26 24.16 16.78
CA ASN A 169 3.50 23.76 16.09
C ASN A 169 3.34 22.84 14.88
N GLN A 170 2.11 22.66 14.34
CA GLN A 170 1.92 21.89 13.11
C GLN A 170 0.89 22.59 12.20
N GLU A 171 1.33 22.88 10.98
CA GLU A 171 0.43 23.39 9.93
C GLU A 171 -0.57 22.32 9.48
N SER A 172 -1.66 22.79 8.87
CA SER A 172 -2.65 21.88 8.27
C SER A 172 -2.03 21.00 7.18
N VAL A 173 -2.56 19.80 7.01
CA VAL A 173 -2.16 18.90 5.92
C VAL A 173 -2.23 19.57 4.55
N VAL A 174 -3.20 20.49 4.33
CA VAL A 174 -3.37 21.21 3.06
C VAL A 174 -2.16 22.10 2.76
N ASN A 175 -1.70 22.85 3.75
CA ASN A 175 -0.53 23.73 3.60
C ASN A 175 0.75 22.93 3.43
N ARG A 176 0.96 21.93 4.28
CA ARG A 176 2.13 21.04 4.22
C ARG A 176 2.20 20.29 2.88
N LEU A 177 1.07 19.77 2.39
CA LEU A 177 1.03 19.07 1.10
C LEU A 177 1.32 20.00 -0.07
N ARG A 178 0.80 21.23 -0.02
CA ARG A 178 1.11 22.25 -1.05
C ARG A 178 2.59 22.60 -1.07
N THR A 179 3.21 22.78 0.10
CA THR A 179 4.65 23.04 0.24
C THR A 179 5.47 21.88 -0.32
N LEU A 180 5.11 20.64 0.02
CA LEU A 180 5.81 19.44 -0.47
C LEU A 180 5.68 19.30 -1.99
N LEU A 181 4.47 19.47 -2.55
CA LEU A 181 4.24 19.42 -3.99
C LEU A 181 5.08 20.49 -4.71
N LYS A 182 5.04 21.73 -4.21
CA LYS A 182 5.85 22.80 -4.77
C LYS A 182 7.33 22.43 -4.79
N ALA A 183 7.88 22.00 -3.68
CA ALA A 183 9.29 21.61 -3.59
C ALA A 183 9.62 20.44 -4.54
N ALA A 184 8.74 19.44 -4.67
CA ALA A 184 8.94 18.31 -5.57
C ALA A 184 8.97 18.68 -7.05
N TYR A 185 8.17 19.67 -7.47
CA TYR A 185 8.15 20.15 -8.85
C TYR A 185 9.23 21.19 -9.16
N GLU A 186 9.75 21.88 -8.15
CA GLU A 186 10.86 22.85 -8.29
C GLU A 186 12.24 22.18 -8.15
N SER A 187 12.36 21.06 -7.41
CA SER A 187 13.58 20.29 -7.39
C SER A 187 13.79 19.66 -8.77
N SER A 188 15.00 19.73 -9.28
CA SER A 188 15.36 19.08 -10.53
C SER A 188 14.99 17.61 -10.44
N ALA A 189 14.00 17.17 -11.21
CA ALA A 189 13.62 15.77 -11.24
C ALA A 189 14.85 14.91 -11.57
N PRO A 190 15.11 13.81 -10.86
CA PRO A 190 16.17 12.89 -11.21
C PRO A 190 16.00 12.50 -12.69
N GLU A 191 17.11 12.35 -13.42
CA GLU A 191 17.05 11.95 -14.82
C GLU A 191 16.20 10.69 -14.97
N ARG A 192 15.16 10.78 -15.78
CA ARG A 192 14.29 9.62 -16.05
C ARG A 192 15.12 8.50 -16.65
N PRO A 193 14.85 7.25 -16.25
CA PRO A 193 15.44 6.11 -16.93
C PRO A 193 15.19 6.20 -18.45
N LYS A 194 16.22 5.96 -19.26
CA LYS A 194 16.06 5.92 -20.71
C LYS A 194 14.96 4.92 -21.08
N GLY A 195 14.00 5.35 -21.92
CA GLY A 195 12.89 4.50 -22.36
C GLY A 195 11.59 4.60 -21.55
N ALA A 196 11.54 5.43 -20.49
CA ALA A 196 10.29 5.67 -19.76
C ALA A 196 9.21 6.35 -20.64
N PRO A 197 7.93 5.92 -20.57
CA PRO A 197 6.85 6.57 -21.28
C PRO A 197 6.79 8.07 -20.95
N GLN A 198 6.54 8.90 -21.95
CA GLN A 198 6.35 10.33 -21.76
C GLN A 198 4.95 10.55 -21.15
N VAL A 199 4.88 10.81 -19.85
CA VAL A 199 3.67 11.38 -19.23
C VAL A 199 3.81 12.89 -19.33
N GLU A 200 2.86 13.58 -19.98
CA GLU A 200 2.77 15.03 -19.94
C GLU A 200 2.37 15.46 -18.53
N GLN A 201 3.36 15.77 -17.72
CA GLN A 201 3.16 16.35 -16.39
C GLN A 201 3.71 17.77 -16.37
N PRO A 202 3.11 18.68 -15.60
CA PRO A 202 3.71 19.99 -15.38
C PRO A 202 5.14 19.84 -14.85
N ARG A 203 6.10 20.45 -15.49
CA ARG A 203 7.52 20.39 -15.08
C ARG A 203 7.94 21.54 -14.19
N VAL A 204 7.07 22.52 -14.03
CA VAL A 204 7.31 23.73 -13.24
C VAL A 204 6.08 23.98 -12.40
N TRP A 205 6.28 24.34 -11.14
CA TRP A 205 5.18 24.71 -10.25
C TRP A 205 4.69 26.11 -10.59
N ASP A 206 3.40 26.20 -10.92
CA ASP A 206 2.68 27.47 -11.14
C ASP A 206 1.24 27.38 -10.59
N GLU A 207 0.44 28.42 -10.77
CA GLU A 207 -0.94 28.47 -10.29
C GLU A 207 -1.86 27.43 -10.94
N SER A 208 -1.52 26.95 -12.14
CA SER A 208 -2.29 25.92 -12.88
C SER A 208 -1.95 24.49 -12.47
N THR A 209 -0.80 24.27 -11.83
CA THR A 209 -0.28 22.93 -11.52
C THR A 209 -1.25 22.15 -10.64
N LEU A 210 -1.69 22.72 -9.53
CA LEU A 210 -2.58 22.03 -8.60
C LEU A 210 -3.97 21.73 -9.19
N PRO A 211 -4.65 22.69 -9.88
CA PRO A 211 -5.87 22.39 -10.63
C PRO A 211 -5.69 21.27 -11.67
N THR A 212 -4.55 21.27 -12.36
CA THR A 212 -4.23 20.22 -13.36
C THR A 212 -4.10 18.84 -12.70
N LEU A 213 -3.36 18.74 -11.60
CA LEU A 213 -3.22 17.48 -10.85
C LEU A 213 -4.56 16.97 -10.31
N LEU A 214 -5.42 17.85 -9.82
CA LEU A 214 -6.76 17.48 -9.37
C LEU A 214 -7.65 17.03 -10.52
N ALA A 215 -7.56 17.66 -11.68
CA ALA A 215 -8.29 17.24 -12.88
C ALA A 215 -7.81 15.86 -13.39
N GLN A 216 -6.50 15.62 -13.42
CA GLN A 216 -5.91 14.31 -13.75
C GLN A 216 -6.33 13.22 -12.76
N ALA A 217 -6.48 13.54 -11.48
CA ALA A 217 -7.01 12.64 -10.47
C ALA A 217 -8.54 12.38 -10.60
N GLY A 218 -9.23 13.00 -11.58
CA GLY A 218 -10.66 12.85 -11.81
C GLY A 218 -11.54 13.85 -11.03
N PHE A 219 -10.97 14.93 -10.49
CA PHE A 219 -11.67 15.92 -9.67
C PHE A 219 -11.50 17.37 -10.18
N PRO A 220 -11.84 17.66 -11.44
CA PRO A 220 -11.69 19.00 -12.00
C PRO A 220 -12.55 20.02 -11.22
N GLY A 221 -11.95 21.19 -10.95
CA GLY A 221 -12.62 22.29 -10.23
C GLY A 221 -12.75 22.12 -8.72
N MET A 222 -12.27 21.00 -8.16
CA MET A 222 -12.24 20.78 -6.72
C MET A 222 -11.02 21.48 -6.09
N SER A 223 -11.18 21.99 -4.86
CA SER A 223 -10.03 22.49 -4.11
C SER A 223 -9.22 21.33 -3.49
N LEU A 224 -7.93 21.58 -3.20
CA LEU A 224 -7.10 20.58 -2.52
C LEU A 224 -7.68 20.20 -1.14
N GLU A 225 -8.18 21.18 -0.41
CA GLU A 225 -8.81 20.94 0.90
C GLU A 225 -10.03 20.05 0.80
N GLU A 226 -10.91 20.31 -0.14
CA GLU A 226 -12.11 19.51 -0.36
C GLU A 226 -11.76 18.09 -0.79
N TRP A 227 -10.78 17.96 -1.70
CA TRP A 227 -10.30 16.64 -2.14
C TRP A 227 -9.73 15.82 -0.97
N ILE A 228 -8.87 16.41 -0.13
CA ILE A 228 -8.29 15.74 1.04
C ILE A 228 -9.40 15.28 1.99
N LYS A 229 -10.35 16.16 2.31
CA LYS A 229 -11.41 15.88 3.29
C LYS A 229 -12.45 14.86 2.79
N THR A 230 -12.71 14.81 1.47
CA THR A 230 -13.90 14.10 0.97
C THR A 230 -13.60 12.97 0.00
N LYS A 231 -12.48 13.03 -0.75
CA LYS A 231 -12.20 12.11 -1.87
C LYS A 231 -10.92 11.28 -1.68
N PHE A 232 -9.90 11.84 -1.04
CA PHE A 232 -8.60 11.20 -0.93
C PHE A 232 -8.70 9.77 -0.42
N PHE A 233 -9.32 9.55 0.75
CA PHE A 233 -9.30 8.23 1.39
C PHE A 233 -10.06 7.17 0.60
N GLU A 234 -11.19 7.52 0.00
CA GLU A 234 -11.92 6.61 -0.90
C GLU A 234 -11.08 6.23 -2.13
N SER A 235 -10.43 7.22 -2.74
CA SER A 235 -9.55 7.00 -3.89
C SER A 235 -8.33 6.17 -3.51
N HIS A 236 -7.74 6.42 -2.33
CA HIS A 236 -6.62 5.64 -1.80
C HIS A 236 -7.01 4.18 -1.53
N CYS A 237 -8.19 3.93 -0.96
CA CYS A 237 -8.71 2.57 -0.80
C CYS A 237 -8.84 1.83 -2.14
N LYS A 238 -9.35 2.51 -3.17
CA LYS A 238 -9.51 1.92 -4.51
C LYS A 238 -8.16 1.66 -5.17
N LEU A 239 -7.26 2.64 -5.14
CA LEU A 239 -5.93 2.55 -5.73
C LEU A 239 -5.12 1.38 -5.15
N PHE A 240 -5.19 1.17 -3.84
CA PHE A 240 -4.47 0.08 -3.15
C PHE A 240 -5.35 -1.17 -2.88
N HIS A 241 -6.32 -1.42 -3.76
CA HIS A 241 -7.16 -2.64 -3.73
C HIS A 241 -7.79 -2.93 -2.36
N HIS A 242 -8.31 -1.90 -1.71
CA HIS A 242 -8.89 -1.94 -0.36
C HIS A 242 -7.93 -2.41 0.75
N ARG A 243 -6.64 -2.13 0.56
CA ARG A 243 -5.59 -2.29 1.58
C ARG A 243 -4.89 -0.94 1.79
N PRO A 244 -5.62 0.09 2.26
CA PRO A 244 -5.06 1.41 2.43
C PRO A 244 -4.00 1.40 3.52
N PHE A 245 -2.83 1.96 3.24
CA PHE A 245 -1.79 2.18 4.25
C PHE A 245 -1.78 3.60 4.81
N ILE A 246 -2.60 4.49 4.27
CA ILE A 246 -2.93 5.79 4.87
C ILE A 246 -4.38 5.72 5.33
N TRP A 247 -4.61 5.91 6.61
CA TRP A 247 -5.95 5.87 7.18
C TRP A 247 -6.44 7.28 7.49
N HIS A 248 -7.68 7.57 7.13
CA HIS A 248 -8.37 8.81 7.46
C HIS A 248 -9.28 8.57 8.67
N ILE A 249 -8.79 8.93 9.83
CA ILE A 249 -9.51 8.83 11.11
C ILE A 249 -10.26 10.14 11.32
N TRP A 250 -11.52 10.06 11.73
CA TRP A 250 -12.37 11.22 11.95
C TRP A 250 -13.44 10.96 13.01
N ASP A 251 -14.01 12.04 13.55
CA ASP A 251 -15.05 12.01 14.60
C ASP A 251 -16.49 11.91 14.07
N GLY A 252 -16.68 11.68 12.77
CA GLY A 252 -17.99 11.59 12.12
C GLY A 252 -18.54 12.92 11.61
N ARG A 253 -17.91 14.05 11.90
CA ARG A 253 -18.39 15.38 11.52
C ARG A 253 -17.56 16.00 10.40
N LYS A 254 -18.21 16.73 9.49
CA LYS A 254 -17.52 17.48 8.44
C LYS A 254 -16.71 18.66 8.99
N ASP A 255 -17.17 19.27 10.07
CA ASP A 255 -16.57 20.40 10.78
C ASP A 255 -15.78 19.96 12.03
N GLY A 256 -15.54 18.66 12.17
CA GLY A 256 -14.89 18.04 13.30
C GLY A 256 -13.41 17.71 13.09
N PHE A 257 -12.92 16.77 13.90
CA PHE A 257 -11.54 16.29 13.85
C PHE A 257 -11.30 15.32 12.68
N HIS A 258 -10.25 15.60 11.91
CA HIS A 258 -9.79 14.74 10.84
C HIS A 258 -8.27 14.58 10.90
N ALA A 259 -7.79 13.35 10.96
CA ALA A 259 -6.38 13.00 10.94
C ALA A 259 -6.09 11.96 9.86
N PHE A 260 -4.94 12.08 9.22
CA PHE A 260 -4.39 11.08 8.31
C PHE A 260 -3.18 10.42 8.98
N VAL A 261 -3.15 9.10 8.98
CA VAL A 261 -2.11 8.32 9.65
C VAL A 261 -1.48 7.33 8.69
N ASN A 262 -0.17 7.24 8.74
CA ASN A 262 0.58 6.20 8.03
C ASN A 262 0.58 4.92 8.87
N TYR A 263 -0.10 3.88 8.39
CA TYR A 263 -0.17 2.58 9.05
C TYR A 263 1.21 1.97 9.37
N HIS A 264 2.21 2.17 8.51
CA HIS A 264 3.55 1.62 8.73
C HIS A 264 4.33 2.28 9.86
N LYS A 265 3.88 3.47 10.31
CA LYS A 265 4.42 4.18 11.48
C LYS A 265 3.48 4.11 12.70
N LEU A 266 2.26 3.59 12.53
CA LEU A 266 1.27 3.53 13.59
C LEU A 266 1.49 2.29 14.44
N ASP A 267 2.05 2.48 15.62
CA ASP A 267 2.16 1.53 16.72
C ASP A 267 1.26 1.98 17.90
N ASN A 268 1.28 1.25 19.01
CA ASN A 268 0.52 1.62 20.21
C ASN A 268 0.91 3.01 20.72
N LYS A 269 2.20 3.37 20.67
CA LYS A 269 2.71 4.68 21.12
C LYS A 269 2.21 5.82 20.22
N ASN A 270 2.26 5.65 18.90
CA ASN A 270 1.74 6.65 17.97
C ASN A 270 0.21 6.73 18.00
N LEU A 271 -0.48 5.63 18.28
CA LEU A 271 -1.92 5.65 18.53
C LEU A 271 -2.23 6.44 19.82
N GLU A 272 -1.43 6.31 20.86
CA GLU A 272 -1.52 7.13 22.08
C GLU A 272 -1.33 8.62 21.79
N ARG A 273 -0.32 8.97 20.97
CA ARG A 273 -0.09 10.37 20.54
C ARG A 273 -1.27 10.92 19.75
N LEU A 274 -1.81 10.15 18.79
CA LEU A 274 -3.02 10.54 18.06
C LEU A 274 -4.17 10.83 19.01
N THR A 275 -4.37 9.95 20.01
CA THR A 275 -5.51 10.00 20.95
C THR A 275 -5.41 11.15 21.93
N HIS A 276 -4.23 11.40 22.49
CA HIS A 276 -4.06 12.31 23.62
C HIS A 276 -3.36 13.62 23.25
N VAL A 277 -2.47 13.62 22.24
CA VAL A 277 -1.81 14.86 21.80
C VAL A 277 -2.63 15.53 20.69
N TYR A 278 -2.81 14.88 19.55
CA TYR A 278 -3.48 15.51 18.40
C TYR A 278 -4.98 15.74 18.66
N LEU A 279 -5.70 14.68 19.02
CA LEU A 279 -7.13 14.81 19.34
C LEU A 279 -7.36 15.51 20.67
N GLY A 280 -6.44 15.33 21.63
CA GLY A 280 -6.49 16.05 22.93
C GLY A 280 -6.46 17.56 22.73
N GLU A 281 -5.55 18.09 21.93
CA GLU A 281 -5.48 19.52 21.63
C GLU A 281 -6.76 20.03 20.93
N TRP A 282 -7.31 19.25 20.00
CA TRP A 282 -8.59 19.58 19.38
C TRP A 282 -9.72 19.65 20.41
N ILE A 283 -9.78 18.70 21.35
CA ILE A 283 -10.77 18.69 22.43
C ILE A 283 -10.64 19.92 23.30
N GLU A 284 -9.43 20.31 23.71
CA GLU A 284 -9.23 21.52 24.53
C GLU A 284 -9.69 22.80 23.79
N ARG A 285 -9.43 22.89 22.49
CA ARG A 285 -9.96 24.00 21.66
C ARG A 285 -11.48 24.01 21.64
N GLN A 286 -12.13 22.84 21.53
CA GLN A 286 -13.59 22.77 21.55
C GLN A 286 -14.17 23.10 22.93
N LYS A 287 -13.50 22.77 24.01
CA LYS A 287 -13.90 23.23 25.37
C LYS A 287 -13.90 24.76 25.47
N SER A 288 -12.82 25.38 25.00
CA SER A 288 -12.76 26.85 24.93
C SER A 288 -13.84 27.45 24.03
N ALA A 289 -14.10 26.83 22.86
CA ALA A 289 -15.16 27.26 21.96
C ALA A 289 -16.56 27.14 22.58
N VAL A 290 -16.82 26.14 23.44
CA VAL A 290 -18.06 26.01 24.21
C VAL A 290 -18.18 27.14 25.22
N GLU A 291 -17.11 27.47 25.93
CA GLU A 291 -17.08 28.60 26.89
C GLU A 291 -17.40 29.93 26.21
N HIS A 292 -16.95 30.10 24.95
CA HIS A 292 -17.24 31.26 24.11
C HIS A 292 -18.58 31.18 23.37
N GLN A 293 -19.37 30.15 23.61
CA GLN A 293 -20.66 29.91 22.97
C GLN A 293 -20.61 29.89 21.44
N GLU A 294 -19.50 29.36 20.88
CA GLU A 294 -19.39 29.23 19.42
C GLU A 294 -20.42 28.25 18.87
N PRO A 295 -21.02 28.54 17.71
CA PRO A 295 -21.98 27.62 17.07
C PRO A 295 -21.39 26.23 16.86
N THR A 296 -22.17 25.20 17.16
CA THR A 296 -21.82 23.76 17.00
C THR A 296 -20.65 23.25 17.87
N ALA A 297 -20.05 24.08 18.74
CA ALA A 297 -18.90 23.71 19.58
C ALA A 297 -19.21 22.49 20.49
N GLU A 298 -20.37 22.49 21.16
CA GLU A 298 -20.79 21.38 22.01
C GLU A 298 -20.87 20.04 21.22
N ALA A 299 -21.43 20.09 20.00
CA ALA A 299 -21.56 18.91 19.17
C ALA A 299 -20.19 18.43 18.65
N ARG A 300 -19.27 19.37 18.32
CA ARG A 300 -17.87 19.04 17.96
C ARG A 300 -17.13 18.42 19.15
N LEU A 301 -17.29 18.99 20.35
CA LEU A 301 -16.68 18.46 21.57
C LEU A 301 -17.17 17.04 21.87
N ALA A 302 -18.47 16.82 21.85
CA ALA A 302 -19.04 15.51 22.12
C ALA A 302 -18.55 14.44 21.11
N SER A 303 -18.50 14.79 19.82
CA SER A 303 -18.00 13.87 18.79
C SER A 303 -16.51 13.56 18.95
N ALA A 304 -15.70 14.56 19.31
CA ALA A 304 -14.26 14.38 19.55
C ALA A 304 -14.00 13.51 20.78
N GLN A 305 -14.74 13.71 21.87
CA GLN A 305 -14.66 12.87 23.07
C GLN A 305 -15.07 11.42 22.80
N GLU A 306 -16.11 11.20 22.00
CA GLU A 306 -16.51 9.84 21.60
C GLU A 306 -15.43 9.18 20.73
N LEU A 307 -14.80 9.90 19.81
CA LEU A 307 -13.66 9.39 19.03
C LEU A 307 -12.50 9.02 19.98
N GLN A 308 -12.17 9.88 20.94
CA GLN A 308 -11.12 9.63 21.92
C GLN A 308 -11.40 8.36 22.73
N ARG A 309 -12.61 8.19 23.21
CA ARG A 309 -13.04 6.98 23.92
C ARG A 309 -12.88 5.72 23.08
N LYS A 310 -13.27 5.75 21.78
CA LYS A 310 -13.13 4.62 20.88
C LYS A 310 -11.67 4.28 20.62
N LEU A 311 -10.83 5.27 20.35
CA LEU A 311 -9.39 5.07 20.15
C LEU A 311 -8.72 4.48 21.39
N GLU A 312 -9.11 4.93 22.60
CA GLU A 312 -8.58 4.38 23.85
C GLU A 312 -8.99 2.92 24.07
N LEU A 313 -10.23 2.54 23.80
CA LEU A 313 -10.68 1.15 23.86
C LEU A 313 -9.93 0.25 22.87
N ILE A 314 -9.63 0.75 21.67
CA ILE A 314 -8.79 0.03 20.70
C ILE A 314 -7.37 -0.11 21.25
N ARG A 315 -6.77 0.98 21.71
CA ARG A 315 -5.39 1.03 22.21
C ARG A 315 -5.18 0.06 23.38
N THR A 316 -6.12 0.02 24.32
CA THR A 316 -6.06 -0.85 25.50
C THR A 316 -6.59 -2.28 25.24
N GLY A 317 -7.20 -2.52 24.08
CA GLY A 317 -7.77 -3.82 23.72
C GLY A 317 -9.03 -4.17 24.49
N GLU A 318 -9.83 -3.17 24.84
CA GLU A 318 -11.09 -3.35 25.55
C GLU A 318 -12.26 -3.64 24.59
N ALA A 319 -13.25 -4.36 25.10
CA ALA A 319 -14.46 -4.64 24.33
C ALA A 319 -15.19 -3.34 23.96
N PRO A 320 -15.79 -3.26 22.78
CA PRO A 320 -15.96 -4.33 21.78
C PRO A 320 -14.85 -4.38 20.71
N TYR A 321 -13.77 -3.63 20.83
CA TYR A 321 -12.73 -3.45 19.83
C TYR A 321 -11.47 -4.31 20.06
N ASP A 322 -11.55 -5.29 20.92
CA ASP A 322 -10.50 -6.27 21.23
C ASP A 322 -10.36 -7.40 20.17
N ILE A 323 -10.96 -7.20 19.00
CA ILE A 323 -11.11 -8.19 17.95
C ILE A 323 -9.98 -8.10 16.93
N PHE A 324 -8.87 -8.77 17.18
CA PHE A 324 -7.83 -8.95 16.18
C PHE A 324 -7.22 -10.34 16.29
N VAL A 325 -6.67 -10.82 15.20
CA VAL A 325 -6.05 -12.14 15.07
C VAL A 325 -4.58 -11.96 14.77
N ARG A 326 -3.73 -12.69 15.51
CA ARG A 326 -2.28 -12.61 15.35
C ARG A 326 -1.68 -14.01 15.30
N TRP A 327 -0.58 -14.16 14.58
CA TRP A 327 0.11 -15.42 14.42
C TRP A 327 1.03 -15.78 15.61
N LYS A 328 1.26 -14.87 16.53
CA LYS A 328 2.04 -15.10 17.75
C LYS A 328 1.33 -16.01 18.72
N THR A 329 2.09 -16.66 19.58
CA THR A 329 1.51 -17.46 20.68
C THR A 329 0.63 -16.60 21.58
N LYS A 330 -0.30 -17.22 22.29
CA LYS A 330 -1.21 -16.48 23.19
C LYS A 330 -0.48 -15.68 24.28
N ALA A 331 0.66 -16.20 24.77
CA ALA A 331 1.49 -15.55 25.77
C ALA A 331 2.23 -14.31 25.20
N GLU A 332 2.51 -14.32 23.88
CA GLU A 332 3.23 -13.24 23.21
C GLU A 332 2.28 -12.20 22.58
N GLN A 333 0.97 -12.47 22.55
CA GLN A 333 0.02 -11.53 21.97
C GLN A 333 -0.26 -10.38 22.93
N PRO A 334 -0.03 -9.12 22.54
CA PRO A 334 -0.44 -7.98 23.32
C PRO A 334 -1.97 -7.96 23.44
N ILE A 335 -2.47 -7.56 24.59
CA ILE A 335 -3.92 -7.42 24.82
C ILE A 335 -4.46 -6.23 24.02
N GLY A 336 -3.76 -5.10 24.07
CA GLY A 336 -4.09 -3.90 23.31
C GLY A 336 -3.78 -4.02 21.81
N TRP A 337 -4.19 -3.02 21.07
CA TRP A 337 -3.88 -2.95 19.65
C TRP A 337 -2.38 -2.66 19.44
N GLU A 338 -1.71 -3.53 18.75
CA GLU A 338 -0.32 -3.41 18.34
C GLU A 338 -0.21 -4.05 16.95
N PRO A 339 0.10 -3.29 15.89
CA PRO A 339 0.11 -3.84 14.56
C PRO A 339 1.25 -4.83 14.37
N ASP A 340 0.99 -5.90 13.66
CA ASP A 340 1.99 -6.81 13.15
C ASP A 340 1.95 -6.80 11.64
N LEU A 341 3.04 -6.39 11.00
CA LEU A 341 3.10 -6.31 9.54
C LEU A 341 2.83 -7.67 8.86
N ASN A 342 3.09 -8.79 9.55
CA ASN A 342 2.75 -10.11 9.04
C ASN A 342 1.24 -10.37 8.96
N ASP A 343 0.44 -9.71 9.80
CA ASP A 343 -1.03 -9.76 9.71
C ASP A 343 -1.56 -8.91 8.54
N GLY A 344 -0.77 -7.93 8.10
CA GLY A 344 -1.11 -7.01 7.03
C GLY A 344 -2.20 -5.99 7.40
N VAL A 345 -2.37 -4.98 6.54
CA VAL A 345 -3.33 -3.88 6.71
C VAL A 345 -4.74 -4.39 7.00
N ARG A 346 -5.16 -5.45 6.30
CA ARG A 346 -6.51 -6.01 6.41
C ARG A 346 -6.88 -6.41 7.83
N MET A 347 -5.97 -7.00 8.57
CA MET A 347 -6.24 -7.46 9.96
C MET A 347 -6.08 -6.32 10.94
N ASN A 348 -5.04 -5.51 10.79
CA ASN A 348 -4.73 -4.43 11.72
C ASN A 348 -5.75 -3.28 11.67
N ILE A 349 -6.38 -3.02 10.52
CA ILE A 349 -7.40 -1.97 10.37
C ILE A 349 -8.77 -2.35 10.97
N ARG A 350 -8.98 -3.62 11.25
CA ARG A 350 -10.31 -4.13 11.64
C ARG A 350 -10.93 -3.43 12.84
N PRO A 351 -10.25 -3.19 13.98
CA PRO A 351 -10.85 -2.50 15.12
C PRO A 351 -11.34 -1.10 14.76
N PHE A 352 -10.63 -0.39 13.88
CA PHE A 352 -10.98 0.96 13.45
C PHE A 352 -12.22 0.97 12.54
N VAL A 353 -12.38 -0.07 11.70
CA VAL A 353 -13.58 -0.25 10.88
C VAL A 353 -14.79 -0.60 11.74
N GLU A 354 -14.63 -1.51 12.70
CA GLU A 354 -15.69 -1.90 13.66
C GLU A 354 -16.12 -0.71 14.54
N ALA A 355 -15.19 0.17 14.91
CA ALA A 355 -15.48 1.39 15.65
C ALA A 355 -16.18 2.47 14.80
N GLY A 356 -16.19 2.34 13.47
CA GLY A 356 -16.82 3.30 12.56
C GLY A 356 -16.12 4.66 12.53
N ILE A 357 -14.81 4.71 12.78
CA ILE A 357 -14.02 5.94 12.86
C ILE A 357 -13.19 6.25 11.60
N LEU A 358 -13.34 5.46 10.56
CA LEU A 358 -12.72 5.72 9.26
C LEU A 358 -13.68 6.48 8.35
N LYS A 359 -13.16 7.47 7.61
CA LYS A 359 -13.94 8.39 6.76
C LYS A 359 -14.67 7.69 5.61
N ALA A 360 -14.13 6.60 5.10
CA ALA A 360 -14.76 5.83 4.03
C ALA A 360 -14.80 4.34 4.41
N LYS A 361 -15.71 3.62 3.77
CA LYS A 361 -15.85 2.18 3.95
C LYS A 361 -14.67 1.46 3.29
N VAL A 362 -13.92 0.75 4.09
CA VAL A 362 -12.90 -0.20 3.61
C VAL A 362 -13.63 -1.50 3.27
N ASN A 363 -13.60 -1.87 1.99
CA ASN A 363 -14.30 -3.06 1.50
C ASN A 363 -13.51 -4.34 1.79
N VAL A 364 -13.47 -4.75 3.05
CA VAL A 364 -12.83 -5.99 3.52
C VAL A 364 -13.88 -6.97 3.99
N ASN A 365 -13.75 -8.22 3.58
CA ASN A 365 -14.63 -9.31 4.01
C ASN A 365 -13.89 -10.19 5.04
N TRP A 366 -14.16 -9.95 6.34
CA TRP A 366 -13.58 -10.72 7.43
C TRP A 366 -14.19 -12.11 7.61
N ASN A 367 -15.28 -12.46 6.92
CA ASN A 367 -15.81 -13.84 6.90
C ASN A 367 -14.83 -14.84 6.25
N LYS A 368 -13.84 -14.32 5.50
CA LYS A 368 -12.73 -15.09 4.93
C LYS A 368 -11.46 -14.93 5.75
N ASP A 369 -11.58 -14.63 7.02
CA ASP A 369 -10.46 -14.45 7.91
C ASP A 369 -9.63 -15.74 8.03
N ARG A 370 -8.30 -15.59 8.03
CA ARG A 370 -7.37 -16.71 8.19
C ARG A 370 -7.47 -17.38 9.56
N GLY A 371 -7.87 -16.64 10.58
CA GLY A 371 -8.09 -17.18 11.91
C GLY A 371 -9.45 -17.84 12.14
N LYS A 372 -10.27 -17.99 11.08
CA LYS A 372 -11.57 -18.64 11.20
C LYS A 372 -11.42 -20.14 11.34
N ASP A 373 -12.24 -20.76 12.18
CA ASP A 373 -12.27 -22.20 12.33
C ASP A 373 -12.55 -22.90 11.00
N PRO A 374 -11.74 -23.86 10.61
CA PRO A 374 -11.95 -24.62 9.40
C PRO A 374 -13.23 -25.44 9.49
N LYS A 375 -13.86 -25.66 8.37
CA LYS A 375 -14.95 -26.64 8.28
C LYS A 375 -14.36 -28.05 8.34
N PRO A 376 -15.05 -29.02 8.96
CA PRO A 376 -14.64 -30.42 8.91
C PRO A 376 -14.46 -30.86 7.46
N ASN A 377 -13.39 -31.59 7.17
CA ASN A 377 -13.22 -32.23 5.86
C ASN A 377 -14.15 -33.46 5.73
N VAL A 378 -14.09 -34.15 4.58
CA VAL A 378 -14.94 -35.33 4.26
C VAL A 378 -14.76 -36.45 5.27
N SER A 379 -13.62 -36.54 5.94
CA SER A 379 -13.34 -37.55 7.00
C SER A 379 -13.79 -37.11 8.39
N GLY A 380 -14.40 -35.95 8.54
CA GLY A 380 -14.79 -35.36 9.82
C GLY A 380 -13.67 -34.75 10.62
N THR A 381 -12.44 -34.71 10.08
CA THR A 381 -11.27 -34.09 10.73
C THR A 381 -11.32 -32.57 10.49
N VAL A 382 -11.10 -31.81 11.55
CA VAL A 382 -11.01 -30.37 11.46
C VAL A 382 -9.56 -29.98 11.21
N GLU A 383 -9.27 -29.51 9.98
CA GLU A 383 -7.96 -28.96 9.60
C GLU A 383 -8.04 -27.45 9.56
N ARG A 384 -7.15 -26.76 10.26
CA ARG A 384 -7.01 -25.31 10.18
C ARG A 384 -6.29 -24.92 8.89
N HIS A 385 -6.86 -24.01 8.14
CA HIS A 385 -6.21 -23.48 6.94
C HIS A 385 -4.94 -22.69 7.25
N ASN A 386 -4.82 -22.19 8.48
CA ASN A 386 -3.68 -21.40 8.89
C ASN A 386 -3.50 -21.45 10.41
N ASP A 387 -2.58 -22.25 10.87
CA ASP A 387 -2.25 -22.46 12.29
C ASP A 387 -1.52 -21.25 12.92
N LEU A 388 -1.08 -20.31 12.09
CA LEU A 388 -0.34 -19.12 12.53
C LEU A 388 -1.23 -18.04 13.12
N HIS A 389 -2.55 -18.08 12.88
CA HIS A 389 -3.50 -17.09 13.37
C HIS A 389 -4.49 -17.71 14.36
N PHE A 390 -4.64 -17.07 15.50
CA PHE A 390 -5.71 -17.41 16.42
C PHE A 390 -7.03 -16.80 15.96
N THR A 391 -8.13 -17.54 16.16
CA THR A 391 -9.48 -17.00 15.97
C THR A 391 -9.78 -15.93 17.02
N ILE A 392 -10.78 -15.09 16.73
CA ILE A 392 -11.28 -14.10 17.69
C ILE A 392 -11.71 -14.76 19.00
N GLU A 393 -12.37 -15.91 18.91
CA GLU A 393 -12.85 -16.64 20.09
C GLU A 393 -11.68 -17.17 20.93
N GLU A 394 -10.66 -17.77 20.33
CA GLU A 394 -9.45 -18.22 21.02
C GLU A 394 -8.76 -17.07 21.75
N LYS A 395 -8.72 -15.89 21.14
CA LYS A 395 -8.15 -14.69 21.73
C LYS A 395 -8.97 -14.19 22.95
N ARG A 396 -10.30 -14.19 22.84
CA ARG A 396 -11.18 -13.85 23.97
C ARG A 396 -10.99 -14.79 25.15
N ILE A 397 -10.91 -16.10 24.89
CA ILE A 397 -10.65 -17.11 25.91
C ILE A 397 -9.28 -16.89 26.57
N ALA A 398 -8.24 -16.59 25.79
CA ALA A 398 -6.90 -16.31 26.32
C ALA A 398 -6.89 -15.06 27.22
N LYS A 399 -7.61 -14.00 26.83
CA LYS A 399 -7.77 -12.78 27.64
C LYS A 399 -8.47 -13.06 28.96
N MET A 400 -9.56 -13.82 28.96
CA MET A 400 -10.27 -14.19 30.18
C MET A 400 -9.41 -15.01 31.15
N ARG A 401 -8.58 -15.91 30.65
CA ARG A 401 -7.65 -16.71 31.47
C ARG A 401 -6.47 -15.90 32.03
N GLY A 402 -6.03 -14.86 31.35
CA GLY A 402 -4.95 -13.99 31.82
C GLY A 402 -5.38 -12.98 32.89
N GLN A 403 -6.68 -12.85 33.16
CA GLN A 403 -7.24 -12.02 34.19
C GLN A 403 -7.53 -12.79 35.53
N GLN A 404 -7.30 -14.09 35.53
CA GLN A 404 -7.35 -14.96 36.73
C GLN A 404 -5.92 -15.18 37.27
#